data_f3190a53c5750a896a3da94aa5263600
#
_entry.id   f3190a53c5750a896a3da94aa5263600
#
_cell.length_a   1.000
_cell.length_b   1.000
_cell.length_c   1.000
_cell.angle_alpha   90.00
_cell.angle_beta   90.00
_cell.angle_gamma   90.00
#
_symmetry.space_group_name_H-M   'P 1'
#
loop_
_entity.id
_entity.type
_entity.pdbx_description
1 polymer ?
#
loop_
_entity_poly.entity_id
_entity_poly.type
_entity_poly.pdbx_seq_one_letter_code
_entity_poly.pdbx_strand_id
1 'polypeptide(L)'
;GDIIHSNDSLYQGSKEFAVPKNRELTETIPFSASHIDMYVEVKGYIETAARSTSPLKLEVNNLSTWVNFNNEVTDDELATYYPLSDVKKQSYVYRFNILKQTEHPCLKLYDSDNKEIFSMQLADFLEKHPEINIDKNETIIPILIEFKSIGVEVSIPDWAIEDVKPEF
;
A
#
# COMPACT_ATOMS: atom_id res chain seq x y z
N GLY A 1 -0.18 17.18 14.82
CA GLY A 1 -1.26 16.34 14.31
C GLY A 1 -0.99 14.87 14.63
N ASP A 2 -2.01 14.04 14.55
CA ASP A 2 -1.86 12.62 14.79
C ASP A 2 -1.03 11.97 13.69
N ILE A 3 -0.17 11.01 14.08
CA ILE A 3 0.61 10.22 13.11
C ILE A 3 -0.27 9.13 12.54
N ILE A 4 -0.40 9.09 11.22
CA ILE A 4 -1.18 8.06 10.53
C ILE A 4 -0.25 6.91 10.17
N HIS A 5 -0.58 5.69 10.63
CA HIS A 5 0.20 4.49 10.34
C HIS A 5 -0.40 3.64 9.23
N SER A 6 -1.69 3.66 9.09
CA SER A 6 -2.45 2.85 8.13
C SER A 6 -3.87 3.36 8.01
N ASN A 7 -4.55 3.07 6.90
CA ASN A 7 -6.01 3.12 6.84
C ASN A 7 -6.62 1.84 7.41
N ASP A 8 -7.87 1.93 7.83
CA ASP A 8 -8.68 0.75 8.07
C ASP A 8 -9.05 0.06 6.76
N SER A 9 -9.41 -1.20 6.85
CA SER A 9 -10.00 -1.91 5.73
C SER A 9 -11.38 -1.33 5.43
N LEU A 10 -11.57 -0.84 4.22
CA LEU A 10 -12.80 -0.17 3.80
C LEU A 10 -13.42 -0.90 2.62
N TYR A 11 -14.72 -1.18 2.74
CA TYR A 11 -15.50 -1.84 1.69
C TYR A 11 -16.73 -0.99 1.36
N GLN A 12 -17.04 -0.87 0.09
CA GLN A 12 -18.19 -0.14 -0.40
C GLN A 12 -19.03 -1.01 -1.34
N GLY A 13 -20.33 -0.78 -1.31
CA GLY A 13 -21.27 -1.40 -2.23
C GLY A 13 -22.49 -0.51 -2.40
N SER A 14 -23.01 -0.45 -3.62
CA SER A 14 -24.24 0.27 -3.93
C SER A 14 -25.03 -0.46 -5.00
N LYS A 15 -26.35 -0.32 -4.96
CA LYS A 15 -27.24 -0.87 -5.97
C LYS A 15 -28.51 -0.01 -6.05
N GLU A 16 -28.91 0.33 -7.25
CA GLU A 16 -30.18 0.96 -7.51
C GLU A 16 -31.25 -0.09 -7.79
N PHE A 17 -32.43 0.08 -7.20
CA PHE A 17 -33.57 -0.80 -7.44
C PHE A 17 -34.89 -0.05 -7.31
N ALA A 18 -35.90 -0.50 -8.02
CA ALA A 18 -37.26 0.01 -7.87
C ALA A 18 -37.96 -0.68 -6.69
N VAL A 19 -38.54 0.12 -5.80
CA VAL A 19 -39.32 -0.44 -4.67
C VAL A 19 -40.68 -0.92 -5.18
N PRO A 20 -40.96 -2.23 -5.09
CA PRO A 20 -42.26 -2.74 -5.50
C PRO A 20 -43.36 -2.33 -4.55
N LYS A 21 -44.57 -2.09 -5.08
CA LYS A 21 -45.76 -1.89 -4.25
C LYS A 21 -46.23 -3.21 -3.69
N ASN A 22 -46.44 -3.26 -2.36
CA ASN A 22 -47.07 -4.41 -1.66
C ASN A 22 -46.34 -5.75 -1.81
N ARG A 23 -45.00 -5.75 -2.01
CA ARG A 23 -44.19 -6.97 -2.09
C ARG A 23 -42.93 -6.81 -1.27
N GLU A 24 -42.44 -7.92 -0.75
CA GLU A 24 -41.07 -7.97 -0.21
C GLU A 24 -40.05 -7.99 -1.36
N LEU A 25 -38.99 -7.25 -1.18
CA LEU A 25 -37.84 -7.24 -2.09
C LEU A 25 -36.59 -7.67 -1.32
N THR A 26 -35.96 -8.73 -1.80
CA THR A 26 -34.65 -9.14 -1.31
C THR A 26 -33.60 -8.83 -2.39
N GLU A 27 -32.61 -8.02 -2.03
CA GLU A 27 -31.54 -7.63 -2.93
C GLU A 27 -30.18 -7.98 -2.34
N THR A 28 -29.26 -8.39 -3.21
CA THR A 28 -27.86 -8.61 -2.84
C THR A 28 -27.03 -7.42 -3.28
N ILE A 29 -26.35 -6.80 -2.32
CA ILE A 29 -25.43 -5.69 -2.59
C ILE A 29 -24.00 -6.25 -2.52
N PRO A 30 -23.27 -6.31 -3.64
CA PRO A 30 -21.87 -6.72 -3.62
C PRO A 30 -21.02 -5.60 -3.01
N PHE A 31 -20.07 -5.98 -2.14
CA PHE A 31 -19.07 -5.06 -1.61
C PHE A 31 -17.75 -5.25 -2.33
N SER A 32 -17.06 -4.16 -2.58
CA SER A 32 -15.70 -4.14 -3.08
C SER A 32 -14.79 -3.36 -2.14
N ALA A 33 -13.54 -3.77 -2.05
CA ALA A 33 -12.56 -3.05 -1.25
C ALA A 33 -12.25 -1.68 -1.85
N SER A 34 -12.28 -0.65 -1.00
CA SER A 34 -11.85 0.72 -1.32
C SER A 34 -10.43 0.99 -0.85
N HIS A 35 -9.72 -0.04 -0.40
CA HIS A 35 -8.35 0.00 0.07
C HIS A 35 -7.46 -0.95 -0.71
N ILE A 36 -6.16 -0.71 -0.63
CA ILE A 36 -5.10 -1.59 -1.12
C ILE A 36 -4.27 -2.02 0.08
N ASP A 37 -4.01 -3.32 0.18
CA ASP A 37 -3.07 -3.87 1.13
C ASP A 37 -1.64 -3.66 0.62
N MET A 38 -0.85 -2.87 1.34
CA MET A 38 0.56 -2.64 1.04
C MET A 38 1.43 -3.56 1.88
N TYR A 39 2.36 -4.21 1.23
CA TYR A 39 3.44 -4.96 1.87
C TYR A 39 4.76 -4.44 1.36
N VAL A 40 5.59 -3.90 2.25
CA VAL A 40 6.92 -3.39 1.91
C VAL A 40 7.95 -4.10 2.78
N GLU A 41 8.86 -4.81 2.15
CA GLU A 41 9.97 -5.48 2.82
C GLU A 41 11.29 -4.86 2.38
N VAL A 42 12.14 -4.52 3.36
CA VAL A 42 13.47 -3.96 3.12
C VAL A 42 14.51 -4.93 3.64
N LYS A 43 15.40 -5.37 2.74
CA LYS A 43 16.52 -6.27 3.03
C LYS A 43 17.85 -5.62 2.74
N GLY A 44 18.91 -6.14 3.37
CA GLY A 44 20.29 -5.76 3.10
C GLY A 44 20.68 -4.38 3.61
N TYR A 45 19.78 -3.67 4.29
CA TYR A 45 20.14 -2.44 4.97
C TYR A 45 20.87 -2.77 6.27
N ILE A 46 22.15 -2.38 6.31
CA ILE A 46 22.99 -2.57 7.49
C ILE A 46 23.12 -1.22 8.18
N GLU A 47 22.51 -1.09 9.35
CA GLU A 47 22.81 0.04 10.21
C GLU A 47 24.25 -0.07 10.71
N THR A 48 25.09 0.87 10.26
CA THR A 48 26.50 0.94 10.69
C THR A 48 26.64 1.35 12.16
N ALA A 49 25.60 1.86 12.76
CA ALA A 49 25.55 2.17 14.19
C ALA A 49 24.88 1.03 14.94
N ALA A 50 25.64 0.11 15.48
CA ALA A 50 25.20 -1.05 16.28
C ALA A 50 24.35 -0.71 17.52
N ARG A 51 23.87 0.51 17.67
CA ARG A 51 23.13 1.02 18.83
C ARG A 51 22.02 2.00 18.49
N SER A 52 21.63 2.14 17.24
CA SER A 52 20.48 2.97 16.93
C SER A 52 19.20 2.32 17.45
N THR A 53 18.53 2.99 18.36
CA THR A 53 17.20 2.60 18.84
C THR A 53 16.10 3.04 17.88
N SER A 54 16.47 3.82 16.85
CA SER A 54 15.53 4.26 15.81
C SER A 54 15.55 3.30 14.64
N PRO A 55 14.47 2.58 14.39
CA PRO A 55 14.39 1.71 13.23
C PRO A 55 14.39 2.53 11.92
N LEU A 56 14.71 1.86 10.84
CA LEU A 56 14.48 2.37 9.50
C LEU A 56 13.03 2.85 9.37
N LYS A 57 12.82 4.06 8.89
CA LYS A 57 11.50 4.67 8.80
C LYS A 57 11.00 4.69 7.36
N LEU A 58 9.81 4.13 7.15
CA LEU A 58 9.07 4.27 5.91
C LEU A 58 8.10 5.45 6.01
N GLU A 59 8.11 6.28 4.99
CA GLU A 59 7.17 7.38 4.80
C GLU A 59 6.46 7.20 3.46
N VAL A 60 5.14 7.32 3.46
CA VAL A 60 4.34 7.26 2.23
C VAL A 60 3.60 8.57 2.08
N ASN A 61 4.00 9.36 1.09
CA ASN A 61 3.49 10.70 0.85
C ASN A 61 2.42 10.72 -0.24
N ASN A 62 1.73 11.84 -0.34
CA ASN A 62 0.76 12.16 -1.37
C ASN A 62 -0.42 11.18 -1.41
N LEU A 63 -0.87 10.76 -0.24
CA LEU A 63 -2.02 9.89 -0.09
C LEU A 63 -3.30 10.71 0.05
N SER A 64 -4.26 10.47 -0.83
CA SER A 64 -5.62 10.94 -0.65
C SER A 64 -6.26 10.26 0.56
N THR A 65 -6.96 11.03 1.37
CA THR A 65 -7.63 10.55 2.60
C THR A 65 -9.13 10.34 2.43
N TRP A 66 -9.65 10.69 1.27
CA TRP A 66 -11.07 10.61 0.95
C TRP A 66 -11.35 9.77 -0.27
N VAL A 67 -12.43 9.03 -0.21
CA VAL A 67 -12.99 8.25 -1.33
C VAL A 67 -14.47 8.51 -1.42
N ASN A 68 -14.98 8.73 -2.63
CA ASN A 68 -16.40 8.91 -2.89
C ASN A 68 -17.14 7.56 -3.02
N PHE A 69 -18.46 7.62 -3.18
CA PHE A 69 -19.29 6.42 -3.34
C PHE A 69 -19.05 5.65 -4.65
N ASN A 70 -18.35 6.25 -5.61
CA ASN A 70 -17.94 5.59 -6.86
C ASN A 70 -16.56 4.93 -6.74
N ASN A 71 -16.00 4.91 -5.53
CA ASN A 71 -14.66 4.35 -5.26
C ASN A 71 -13.52 5.15 -5.89
N GLU A 72 -13.74 6.44 -6.12
CA GLU A 72 -12.74 7.37 -6.65
C GLU A 72 -12.16 8.20 -5.50
N VAL A 73 -10.84 8.30 -5.46
CA VAL A 73 -10.15 9.17 -4.50
C VAL A 73 -10.19 10.63 -4.97
N THR A 74 -10.17 11.54 -4.02
CA THR A 74 -10.13 12.98 -4.29
C THR A 74 -8.78 13.55 -3.86
N ASP A 75 -8.27 14.52 -4.61
CA ASP A 75 -6.97 15.15 -4.35
C ASP A 75 -7.07 16.41 -3.47
N ASP A 76 -8.23 16.65 -2.86
CA ASP A 76 -8.49 17.87 -2.11
C ASP A 76 -7.65 17.95 -0.83
N GLU A 77 -7.29 16.83 -0.25
CA GLU A 77 -6.52 16.77 0.98
C GLU A 77 -5.58 15.57 0.96
N LEU A 78 -4.28 15.83 0.96
CA LEU A 78 -3.25 14.81 0.92
C LEU A 78 -2.62 14.61 2.30
N ALA A 79 -2.33 13.37 2.64
CA ALA A 79 -1.68 12.98 3.88
C ALA A 79 -0.38 12.23 3.64
N THR A 80 0.40 12.15 4.70
CA THR A 80 1.60 11.33 4.79
C THR A 80 1.39 10.27 5.86
N TYR A 81 1.64 9.01 5.50
CA TYR A 81 1.57 7.88 6.42
C TYR A 81 2.97 7.46 6.86
N TYR A 82 3.06 7.02 8.10
CA TYR A 82 4.27 6.47 8.71
C TYR A 82 4.00 5.04 9.19
N PRO A 83 4.02 4.05 8.28
CA PRO A 83 3.72 2.67 8.66
C PRO A 83 4.68 2.14 9.72
N LEU A 84 4.15 1.31 10.61
CA LEU A 84 4.97 0.66 11.63
C LEU A 84 5.72 -0.52 11.04
N SER A 85 6.98 -0.67 11.44
CA SER A 85 7.81 -1.80 11.03
C SER A 85 7.69 -2.97 11.99
N ASP A 86 7.68 -4.17 11.42
CA ASP A 86 7.96 -5.41 12.12
C ASP A 86 9.38 -5.84 11.74
N VAL A 87 10.28 -5.85 12.72
CA VAL A 87 11.70 -6.17 12.50
C VAL A 87 11.88 -7.69 12.59
N LYS A 88 12.23 -8.30 11.47
CA LYS A 88 12.65 -9.70 11.39
C LYS A 88 14.16 -9.79 11.26
N LYS A 89 14.74 -10.98 11.45
CA LYS A 89 16.18 -11.23 11.60
C LYS A 89 17.14 -10.45 10.66
N GLN A 90 16.71 -10.07 9.46
CA GLN A 90 17.53 -9.35 8.48
C GLN A 90 16.66 -8.45 7.57
N SER A 91 15.43 -8.20 7.95
CA SER A 91 14.51 -7.40 7.16
C SER A 91 13.59 -6.54 8.03
N TYR A 92 13.15 -5.44 7.44
CA TYR A 92 12.08 -4.60 7.96
C TYR A 92 10.84 -4.87 7.12
N VAL A 93 9.73 -5.19 7.76
CA VAL A 93 8.45 -5.44 7.08
C VAL A 93 7.44 -4.41 7.53
N TYR A 94 6.82 -3.75 6.56
CA TYR A 94 5.76 -2.77 6.76
C TYR A 94 4.49 -3.30 6.11
N ARG A 95 3.40 -3.44 6.88
CA ARG A 95 2.08 -3.79 6.39
C ARG A 95 1.11 -2.68 6.75
N PHE A 96 0.44 -2.15 5.76
CA PHE A 96 -0.49 -1.05 5.96
C PHE A 96 -1.48 -0.98 4.80
N ASN A 97 -2.59 -0.30 5.02
CA ASN A 97 -3.57 -0.05 3.98
C ASN A 97 -3.53 1.40 3.54
N ILE A 98 -3.71 1.61 2.26
CA ILE A 98 -4.00 2.93 1.68
C ILE A 98 -5.36 2.86 0.99
N LEU A 99 -6.02 4.00 0.80
CA LEU A 99 -7.18 4.04 -0.10
C LEU A 99 -6.73 3.67 -1.52
N LYS A 100 -7.65 3.12 -2.31
CA LYS A 100 -7.35 2.60 -3.65
C LYS A 100 -6.91 3.72 -4.60
N GLN A 101 -5.61 3.94 -4.67
CA GLN A 101 -4.94 4.98 -5.44
C GLN A 101 -3.53 4.53 -5.81
N THR A 102 -3.05 4.90 -6.99
CA THR A 102 -1.75 4.43 -7.49
C THR A 102 -0.90 5.50 -8.17
N GLU A 103 -1.50 6.64 -8.55
CA GLU A 103 -0.81 7.64 -9.38
C GLU A 103 0.17 8.52 -8.59
N HIS A 104 -0.21 8.96 -7.40
CA HIS A 104 0.52 9.98 -6.66
C HIS A 104 1.35 9.47 -5.46
N PRO A 105 1.09 8.30 -4.85
CA PRO A 105 1.84 7.88 -3.69
C PRO A 105 3.33 7.73 -3.98
N CYS A 106 4.14 8.28 -3.07
CA CYS A 106 5.59 8.20 -3.08
C CYS A 106 6.08 7.53 -1.80
N LEU A 107 6.86 6.46 -1.94
CA LEU A 107 7.48 5.75 -0.84
C LEU A 107 8.90 6.28 -0.62
N LYS A 108 9.24 6.60 0.62
CA LYS A 108 10.57 7.07 1.02
C LYS A 108 11.07 6.32 2.24
N LEU A 109 12.33 5.98 2.24
CA LEU A 109 13.01 5.39 3.39
C LEU A 109 14.00 6.39 3.98
N TYR A 110 13.98 6.49 5.30
CA TYR A 110 14.88 7.33 6.10
C TYR A 110 15.67 6.48 7.08
N ASP A 111 16.94 6.78 7.22
CA ASP A 111 17.81 6.17 8.24
C ASP A 111 17.55 6.76 9.64
N SER A 112 18.34 6.28 10.62
CA SER A 112 18.26 6.75 12.00
C SER A 112 18.61 8.22 12.19
N ASP A 113 19.38 8.82 11.26
CA ASP A 113 19.74 10.23 11.24
C ASP A 113 18.74 11.09 10.46
N ASN A 114 17.59 10.51 10.10
CA ASN A 114 16.54 11.17 9.33
C ASN A 114 16.99 11.55 7.90
N LYS A 115 17.98 10.87 7.37
CA LYS A 115 18.45 11.04 6.01
C LYS A 115 17.65 10.15 5.06
N GLU A 116 17.15 10.71 3.97
CA GLU A 116 16.53 9.94 2.90
C GLU A 116 17.56 9.06 2.20
N ILE A 117 17.32 7.75 2.22
CA ILE A 117 18.21 6.76 1.60
C ILE A 117 17.60 6.08 0.38
N PHE A 118 16.29 6.23 0.18
CA PHE A 118 15.57 5.68 -0.96
C PHE A 118 14.27 6.43 -1.19
N SER A 119 13.88 6.55 -2.46
CA SER A 119 12.60 7.14 -2.88
C SER A 119 12.09 6.46 -4.14
N MET A 120 10.79 6.21 -4.20
CA MET A 120 10.14 5.58 -5.35
C MET A 120 8.68 6.03 -5.49
N GLN A 121 8.27 6.33 -6.71
CA GLN A 121 6.86 6.52 -7.03
C GLN A 121 6.17 5.16 -7.18
N LEU A 122 4.99 5.00 -6.58
CA LEU A 122 4.22 3.76 -6.68
C LEU A 122 3.83 3.46 -8.14
N ALA A 123 3.47 4.49 -8.91
CA ALA A 123 3.13 4.34 -10.31
C ALA A 123 4.27 3.75 -11.15
N ASP A 124 5.50 4.19 -10.91
CA ASP A 124 6.69 3.67 -11.62
C ASP A 124 6.95 2.19 -11.30
N PHE A 125 6.71 1.79 -10.06
CA PHE A 125 6.82 0.39 -9.66
C PHE A 125 5.76 -0.47 -10.37
N LEU A 126 4.51 -0.01 -10.41
CA LEU A 126 3.41 -0.74 -11.05
C LEU A 126 3.56 -0.83 -12.56
N GLU A 127 4.12 0.20 -13.21
CA GLU A 127 4.44 0.16 -14.64
C GLU A 127 5.43 -0.95 -14.98
N LYS A 128 6.41 -1.20 -14.10
CA LYS A 128 7.40 -2.27 -14.26
C LYS A 128 6.87 -3.66 -13.87
N HIS A 129 5.75 -3.71 -13.16
CA HIS A 129 5.13 -4.94 -12.65
C HIS A 129 3.66 -5.04 -13.06
N PRO A 130 3.36 -5.15 -14.38
CA PRO A 130 1.99 -5.21 -14.88
C PRO A 130 1.22 -6.46 -14.44
N GLU A 131 1.90 -7.46 -13.91
CA GLU A 131 1.29 -8.65 -13.31
C GLU A 131 0.47 -8.36 -12.06
N ILE A 132 0.72 -7.24 -11.39
CA ILE A 132 -0.08 -6.80 -10.25
C ILE A 132 -1.41 -6.24 -10.77
N ASN A 133 -2.51 -6.93 -10.44
CA ASN A 133 -3.84 -6.49 -10.84
C ASN A 133 -4.48 -5.60 -9.75
N ILE A 134 -4.49 -4.30 -9.98
CA ILE A 134 -5.07 -3.31 -9.07
C ILE A 134 -6.61 -3.24 -9.15
N ASP A 135 -7.22 -3.87 -10.16
CA ASP A 135 -8.67 -3.90 -10.37
C ASP A 135 -9.37 -5.06 -9.65
N LYS A 136 -8.60 -5.92 -8.97
CA LYS A 136 -9.17 -6.97 -8.12
C LYS A 136 -10.02 -6.38 -7.01
N ASN A 137 -11.01 -7.16 -6.56
CA ASN A 137 -11.84 -6.81 -5.42
C ASN A 137 -11.01 -6.58 -4.15
N GLU A 138 -10.03 -7.44 -3.91
CA GLU A 138 -9.02 -7.27 -2.87
C GLU A 138 -7.64 -7.25 -3.54
N THR A 139 -6.92 -6.15 -3.39
CA THR A 139 -5.62 -5.94 -4.03
C THR A 139 -4.52 -5.89 -2.99
N ILE A 140 -3.47 -6.67 -3.21
CA ILE A 140 -2.20 -6.55 -2.49
C ILE A 140 -1.13 -6.01 -3.44
N ILE A 141 -0.33 -5.06 -2.96
CA ILE A 141 0.88 -4.59 -3.66
C ILE A 141 2.08 -4.97 -2.80
N PRO A 142 2.79 -6.05 -3.16
CA PRO A 142 3.98 -6.49 -2.45
C PRO A 142 5.22 -5.91 -3.09
N ILE A 143 6.06 -5.25 -2.27
CA ILE A 143 7.28 -4.58 -2.70
C ILE A 143 8.45 -5.11 -1.89
N LEU A 144 9.51 -5.55 -2.56
CA LEU A 144 10.79 -5.90 -1.96
C LEU A 144 11.85 -4.89 -2.38
N ILE A 145 12.45 -4.22 -1.40
CA ILE A 145 13.54 -3.26 -1.58
C ILE A 145 14.80 -3.89 -1.01
N GLU A 146 15.79 -4.16 -1.87
CA GLU A 146 17.06 -4.76 -1.47
C GLU A 146 18.22 -3.80 -1.64
N PHE A 147 18.93 -3.52 -0.55
CA PHE A 147 20.17 -2.79 -0.56
C PHE A 147 21.31 -3.76 -0.84
N LYS A 148 21.96 -3.59 -1.99
CA LYS A 148 23.08 -4.40 -2.46
C LYS A 148 24.36 -3.55 -2.58
N SER A 149 25.50 -4.19 -2.69
CA SER A 149 26.78 -3.49 -2.86
C SER A 149 26.84 -2.60 -4.11
N ILE A 150 26.05 -2.90 -5.14
CA ILE A 150 25.99 -2.18 -6.41
C ILE A 150 24.80 -1.21 -6.52
N GLY A 151 23.97 -1.11 -5.48
CA GLY A 151 22.81 -0.22 -5.46
C GLY A 151 21.56 -0.86 -4.88
N VAL A 152 20.44 -0.19 -5.06
CA VAL A 152 19.13 -0.63 -4.56
C VAL A 152 18.33 -1.29 -5.67
N GLU A 153 17.86 -2.49 -5.43
CA GLU A 153 16.99 -3.24 -6.33
C GLU A 153 15.57 -3.30 -5.78
N VAL A 154 14.59 -3.06 -6.63
CA VAL A 154 13.16 -3.15 -6.26
C VAL A 154 12.50 -4.25 -7.08
N SER A 155 11.81 -5.16 -6.41
CA SER A 155 11.17 -6.32 -7.01
C SER A 155 9.91 -6.72 -6.26
N ILE A 156 9.25 -7.77 -6.75
CA ILE A 156 8.17 -8.46 -6.04
C ILE A 156 8.80 -9.59 -5.22
N PRO A 157 8.44 -9.76 -3.93
CA PRO A 157 8.91 -10.89 -3.13
C PRO A 157 8.52 -12.24 -3.76
N ASP A 158 9.38 -13.25 -3.66
CA ASP A 158 9.14 -14.57 -4.26
C ASP A 158 7.82 -15.21 -3.83
N TRP A 159 7.44 -15.07 -2.56
CA TRP A 159 6.19 -15.63 -2.05
C TRP A 159 4.94 -15.01 -2.69
N ALA A 160 5.04 -13.78 -3.19
CA ALA A 160 3.92 -13.04 -3.77
C ALA A 160 3.76 -13.25 -5.27
N ILE A 161 4.69 -13.93 -5.94
CA ILE A 161 4.66 -14.11 -7.39
C ILE A 161 3.41 -14.88 -7.84
N GLU A 162 2.96 -15.87 -7.08
CA GLU A 162 1.75 -16.63 -7.40
C GLU A 162 0.47 -15.81 -7.18
N ASP A 163 0.46 -14.96 -6.16
CA ASP A 163 -0.70 -14.13 -5.81
C ASP A 163 -0.96 -13.01 -6.81
N VAL A 164 0.07 -12.54 -7.51
CA VAL A 164 -0.03 -11.47 -8.49
C VAL A 164 -0.12 -11.95 -9.94
N LYS A 165 0.12 -13.23 -10.20
CA LYS A 165 -0.04 -13.78 -11.55
C LYS A 165 -1.50 -13.74 -11.98
N PRO A 166 -1.78 -13.34 -13.23
CA PRO A 166 -3.13 -13.46 -13.76
C PRO A 166 -3.55 -14.92 -13.82
N GLU A 167 -4.79 -15.19 -13.43
CA GLU A 167 -5.43 -16.48 -13.68
C GLU A 167 -5.68 -16.62 -15.19
N PHE A 168 -5.18 -17.66 -15.76
CA PHE A 168 -5.44 -18.02 -17.15
C PHE A 168 -6.60 -19.02 -17.23
#